data_fa0df609fde124bbb5d79e57ef46a973
#
_entry.id   fa0df609fde124bbb5d79e57ef46a973
#
_cell.length_a   1.000
_cell.length_b   1.000
_cell.length_c   1.000
_cell.angle_alpha   90.00
_cell.angle_beta   90.00
_cell.angle_gamma   90.00
#
_symmetry.space_group_name_H-M   'P 1'
#
loop_
_entity.id
_entity.type
_entity.pdbx_description
1 polymer ?
#
loop_
_entity_poly.entity_id
_entity_poly.type
_entity_poly.pdbx_seq_one_letter_code
_entity_poly.pdbx_strand_id
1 'polypeptide(L)'
;MEIMYSNKSNDIIKNNNITGVYGDKLDLINSGFDFYGIEYDDEWTVKRFLNGYKLKIDNNILNIFSELEISYSLLKRKIKDLSKGQFKLILFVYIILNKKNIVVLDYFDKGLSYKYKKRITNYIKSKYSGSLIVISNDLVFLNSLCNYLIVFKDGNIMFNDEFNNIYKSRVKIEYPPIIKFIRLANNNNAKLSYTVDNKELLKDIYRSVR
;
A
#
# COMPACT_ATOMS: atom_id res chain seq x y z
N MET A 1 6.67 3.81 12.85
CA MET A 1 5.72 3.79 11.71
C MET A 1 5.75 5.17 11.12
N GLU A 2 6.10 5.30 9.89
CA GLU A 2 6.27 6.60 9.29
C GLU A 2 5.53 6.62 7.97
N ILE A 3 4.62 7.56 7.86
CA ILE A 3 4.14 8.04 6.58
C ILE A 3 5.05 9.20 6.22
N MET A 4 5.56 9.13 5.04
CA MET A 4 6.62 10.01 4.58
C MET A 4 6.26 10.57 3.22
N TYR A 5 6.89 11.67 2.90
CA TYR A 5 6.81 12.29 1.59
C TYR A 5 8.18 12.28 0.96
N SER A 6 8.25 12.16 -0.35
CA SER A 6 9.47 12.38 -1.11
C SER A 6 9.25 13.48 -2.15
N ASN A 7 10.23 14.34 -2.33
CA ASN A 7 10.22 15.39 -3.33
C ASN A 7 10.98 15.00 -4.60
N LYS A 8 11.67 13.86 -4.61
CA LYS A 8 12.45 13.41 -5.77
C LYS A 8 11.66 12.34 -6.54
N SER A 9 11.38 12.61 -7.80
CA SER A 9 11.06 11.58 -8.79
C SER A 9 12.39 11.01 -9.28
N ASN A 10 12.71 9.78 -8.92
CA ASN A 10 13.78 9.03 -9.58
C ASN A 10 13.17 8.24 -10.75
N ASP A 11 13.97 7.91 -11.76
CA ASP A 11 13.58 7.07 -12.91
C ASP A 11 13.01 5.71 -12.51
N ILE A 12 13.20 5.32 -11.25
CA ILE A 12 12.68 4.10 -10.62
C ILE A 12 11.17 4.15 -10.40
N ILE A 13 10.59 5.36 -10.20
CA ILE A 13 9.17 5.53 -9.91
C ILE A 13 8.49 6.30 -11.02
N LYS A 14 7.60 5.62 -11.72
CA LYS A 14 6.80 6.25 -12.79
C LYS A 14 5.77 7.20 -12.18
N ASN A 15 5.72 8.43 -12.67
CA ASN A 15 4.73 9.42 -12.25
C ASN A 15 3.31 8.90 -12.41
N ASN A 16 2.44 9.25 -11.45
CA ASN A 16 1.03 8.85 -11.37
C ASN A 16 0.79 7.32 -11.25
N ASN A 17 1.79 6.56 -10.80
CA ASN A 17 1.66 5.14 -10.57
C ASN A 17 1.69 4.79 -9.08
N ILE A 18 1.03 3.68 -8.75
CA ILE A 18 1.14 3.04 -7.44
C ILE A 18 2.22 1.98 -7.54
N THR A 19 3.36 2.26 -6.92
CA THR A 19 4.53 1.37 -6.94
C THR A 19 4.63 0.62 -5.62
N GLY A 20 4.65 -0.71 -5.68
CA GLY A 20 4.95 -1.56 -4.54
C GLY A 20 6.46 -1.70 -4.36
N VAL A 21 6.91 -1.71 -3.12
CA VAL A 21 8.28 -2.01 -2.74
C VAL A 21 8.26 -3.18 -1.78
N TYR A 22 8.83 -4.29 -2.21
CA TYR A 22 9.11 -5.44 -1.37
C TYR A 22 10.55 -5.35 -0.88
N GLY A 23 10.74 -5.02 0.39
CA GLY A 23 12.04 -4.71 1.00
C GLY A 23 11.88 -3.76 2.17
N ASP A 24 12.92 -2.99 2.44
CA ASP A 24 12.96 -2.03 3.54
C ASP A 24 13.00 -0.57 3.04
N LYS A 25 12.60 0.34 3.91
CA LYS A 25 12.74 1.79 3.69
C LYS A 25 14.20 2.20 3.45
N LEU A 26 15.15 1.54 4.13
CA LEU A 26 16.57 1.83 3.97
C LEU A 26 17.05 1.57 2.54
N ASP A 27 16.48 0.59 1.85
CA ASP A 27 16.81 0.30 0.45
C ASP A 27 16.45 1.49 -0.45
N LEU A 28 15.32 2.14 -0.19
CA LEU A 28 14.91 3.35 -0.93
C LEU A 28 15.79 4.56 -0.58
N ILE A 29 16.16 4.74 0.69
CA ILE A 29 17.08 5.82 1.11
C ILE A 29 18.42 5.66 0.41
N ASN A 30 18.97 4.45 0.39
CA ASN A 30 20.21 4.13 -0.31
C ASN A 30 20.12 4.36 -1.83
N SER A 31 18.91 4.29 -2.38
CA SER A 31 18.61 4.60 -3.78
C SER A 31 18.35 6.10 -4.04
N GLY A 32 18.60 6.97 -3.05
CA GLY A 32 18.54 8.42 -3.18
C GLY A 32 17.18 9.06 -2.88
N PHE A 33 16.28 8.36 -2.19
CA PHE A 33 15.02 8.94 -1.72
C PHE A 33 15.22 9.65 -0.38
N ASP A 34 14.77 10.90 -0.30
CA ASP A 34 14.68 11.65 0.94
C ASP A 34 13.23 11.55 1.46
N PHE A 35 13.06 11.23 2.74
CA PHE A 35 11.76 11.06 3.36
C PHE A 35 11.54 12.07 4.48
N TYR A 36 10.37 12.69 4.49
CA TYR A 36 9.94 13.62 5.52
C TYR A 36 8.77 13.04 6.29
N GLY A 37 8.92 12.90 7.60
CA GLY A 37 7.86 12.43 8.50
C GLY A 37 6.74 13.46 8.66
N ILE A 38 5.62 13.00 9.23
CA ILE A 38 4.53 13.86 9.68
C ILE A 38 4.76 14.12 11.17
N GLU A 39 5.00 15.38 11.52
CA GLU A 39 5.11 15.80 12.92
C GLU A 39 3.72 15.99 13.53
N TYR A 40 3.50 15.50 14.73
CA TYR A 40 2.27 15.68 15.49
C TYR A 40 2.53 15.57 16.98
N ASP A 41 1.62 16.12 17.76
CA ASP A 41 1.62 16.01 19.22
C ASP A 41 0.51 15.01 19.62
N ASP A 42 0.85 14.03 20.40
CA ASP A 42 -0.04 12.97 20.88
C ASP A 42 -1.21 13.51 21.73
N GLU A 43 -1.06 14.69 22.31
CA GLU A 43 -2.12 15.37 23.06
C GLU A 43 -3.13 16.09 22.15
N TRP A 44 -2.84 16.25 20.88
CA TRP A 44 -3.81 16.84 19.95
C TRP A 44 -5.02 15.94 19.76
N THR A 45 -6.19 16.57 19.62
CA THR A 45 -7.35 15.87 19.10
C THR A 45 -7.16 15.60 17.60
N VAL A 46 -7.81 14.56 17.07
CA VAL A 46 -7.83 14.27 15.62
C VAL A 46 -8.26 15.50 14.83
N LYS A 47 -9.28 16.24 15.32
CA LYS A 47 -9.71 17.49 14.70
C LYS A 47 -8.59 18.52 14.64
N ARG A 48 -7.84 18.70 15.74
CA ARG A 48 -6.70 19.64 15.79
C ARG A 48 -5.59 19.20 14.85
N PHE A 49 -5.26 17.90 14.84
CA PHE A 49 -4.27 17.32 13.93
C PHE A 49 -4.61 17.62 12.47
N LEU A 50 -5.84 17.34 12.03
CA LEU A 50 -6.28 17.62 10.67
C LEU A 50 -6.30 19.12 10.36
N ASN A 51 -6.75 19.97 11.30
CA ASN A 51 -6.78 21.43 11.13
C ASN A 51 -5.40 22.07 11.20
N GLY A 52 -4.48 21.55 12.03
CA GLY A 52 -3.12 22.08 12.19
C GLY A 52 -2.33 22.08 10.89
N TYR A 53 -2.69 21.23 9.98
CA TYR A 53 -2.14 21.18 8.61
C TYR A 53 -3.01 21.93 7.58
N LYS A 54 -3.81 22.92 8.02
CA LYS A 54 -4.71 23.73 7.17
C LYS A 54 -5.86 22.92 6.52
N LEU A 55 -6.14 21.73 7.01
CA LEU A 55 -7.28 20.94 6.59
C LEU A 55 -8.49 21.33 7.44
N LYS A 56 -9.32 22.23 6.94
CA LYS A 56 -10.61 22.51 7.57
C LYS A 56 -11.47 21.25 7.49
N ILE A 57 -12.16 20.92 8.60
CA ILE A 57 -13.17 19.86 8.59
C ILE A 57 -14.34 20.37 7.74
N ASP A 58 -14.39 19.93 6.53
CA ASP A 58 -15.41 20.26 5.54
C ASP A 58 -16.13 18.99 5.06
N ASN A 59 -17.05 19.15 4.14
CA ASN A 59 -17.80 18.04 3.57
C ASN A 59 -16.91 16.99 2.88
N ASN A 60 -15.75 17.41 2.37
CA ASN A 60 -14.83 16.48 1.72
C ASN A 60 -14.20 15.50 2.75
N ILE A 61 -13.75 16.03 3.90
CA ILE A 61 -13.25 15.19 5.00
C ILE A 61 -14.36 14.26 5.51
N LEU A 62 -15.57 14.77 5.68
CA LEU A 62 -16.70 13.98 6.15
C LEU A 62 -17.07 12.88 5.15
N ASN A 63 -17.01 13.14 3.86
CA ASN A 63 -17.23 12.13 2.81
C ASN A 63 -16.17 11.02 2.88
N ILE A 64 -14.89 11.38 3.02
CA ILE A 64 -13.80 10.39 3.16
C ILE A 64 -14.01 9.54 4.43
N PHE A 65 -14.38 10.15 5.55
CA PHE A 65 -14.72 9.44 6.78
C PHE A 65 -15.85 8.43 6.55
N SER A 66 -16.91 8.85 5.86
CA SER A 66 -18.04 7.98 5.53
C SER A 66 -17.60 6.79 4.65
N GLU A 67 -16.85 7.04 3.59
CA GLU A 67 -16.39 6.00 2.66
C GLU A 67 -15.43 4.98 3.30
N LEU A 68 -14.58 5.45 4.18
CA LEU A 68 -13.68 4.59 4.95
C LEU A 68 -14.37 3.99 6.19
N GLU A 69 -15.65 4.32 6.43
CA GLU A 69 -16.41 3.98 7.64
C GLU A 69 -15.65 4.34 8.93
N ILE A 70 -15.06 5.51 8.95
CA ILE A 70 -14.41 6.10 10.12
C ILE A 70 -15.48 6.81 10.95
N SER A 71 -15.59 6.47 12.21
CA SER A 71 -16.55 7.16 13.11
C SER A 71 -16.16 8.63 13.30
N TYR A 72 -17.12 9.53 13.12
CA TYR A 72 -16.94 10.96 13.40
C TYR A 72 -16.58 11.25 14.86
N SER A 73 -16.93 10.34 15.79
CA SER A 73 -16.55 10.46 17.19
C SER A 73 -15.04 10.52 17.41
N LEU A 74 -14.25 9.95 16.47
CA LEU A 74 -12.79 10.01 16.52
C LEU A 74 -12.25 11.44 16.41
N LEU A 75 -12.96 12.38 15.77
CA LEU A 75 -12.53 13.78 15.66
C LEU A 75 -12.31 14.45 17.02
N LYS A 76 -13.03 14.00 18.06
CA LYS A 76 -12.91 14.53 19.42
C LYS A 76 -11.88 13.81 20.28
N ARG A 77 -11.38 12.63 19.85
CA ARG A 77 -10.38 11.87 20.59
C ARG A 77 -9.00 12.47 20.42
N LYS A 78 -8.16 12.32 21.43
CA LYS A 78 -6.73 12.60 21.35
C LYS A 78 -6.03 11.50 20.55
N ILE A 79 -4.92 11.84 19.90
CA ILE A 79 -4.16 10.90 19.08
C ILE A 79 -3.67 9.73 19.93
N LYS A 80 -3.18 9.98 21.15
CA LYS A 80 -2.73 8.94 22.08
C LYS A 80 -3.81 7.90 22.46
N ASP A 81 -5.09 8.30 22.39
CA ASP A 81 -6.23 7.44 22.74
C ASP A 81 -6.72 6.58 21.57
N LEU A 82 -6.10 6.71 20.41
CA LEU A 82 -6.44 5.93 19.23
C LEU A 82 -5.72 4.58 19.25
N SER A 83 -6.41 3.54 18.78
CA SER A 83 -5.71 2.30 18.41
C SER A 83 -4.76 2.57 17.24
N LYS A 84 -3.70 1.74 17.11
CA LYS A 84 -2.76 1.83 15.96
C LYS A 84 -3.48 1.84 14.61
N GLY A 85 -4.53 1.01 14.46
CA GLY A 85 -5.32 0.97 13.24
C GLY A 85 -6.14 2.24 13.01
N GLN A 86 -6.77 2.80 14.06
CA GLN A 86 -7.50 4.06 13.97
C GLN A 86 -6.58 5.23 13.61
N PHE A 87 -5.42 5.30 14.24
CA PHE A 87 -4.44 6.33 13.91
C PHE A 87 -3.97 6.24 12.46
N LYS A 88 -3.69 5.02 11.95
CA LYS A 88 -3.37 4.81 10.53
C LYS A 88 -4.47 5.31 9.58
N LEU A 89 -5.73 5.10 9.91
CA LEU A 89 -6.84 5.62 9.11
C LEU A 89 -6.85 7.16 9.07
N ILE A 90 -6.62 7.80 10.22
CA ILE A 90 -6.55 9.28 10.30
C ILE A 90 -5.35 9.80 9.50
N LEU A 91 -4.19 9.15 9.60
CA LEU A 91 -3.02 9.47 8.78
C LEU A 91 -3.32 9.29 7.29
N PHE A 92 -4.05 8.25 6.91
CA PHE A 92 -4.43 8.03 5.52
C PHE A 92 -5.35 9.15 5.00
N VAL A 93 -6.34 9.58 5.79
CA VAL A 93 -7.16 10.75 5.46
C VAL A 93 -6.29 11.99 5.27
N TYR A 94 -5.37 12.23 6.19
CA TYR A 94 -4.45 13.35 6.10
C TYR A 94 -3.64 13.36 4.79
N ILE A 95 -3.12 12.20 4.39
CA ILE A 95 -2.32 12.03 3.17
C ILE A 95 -3.12 12.36 1.91
N ILE A 96 -4.32 11.79 1.81
CA ILE A 96 -5.19 11.97 0.65
C ILE A 96 -5.51 13.45 0.44
N LEU A 97 -5.70 14.18 1.53
CA LEU A 97 -6.08 15.58 1.49
C LEU A 97 -4.90 16.51 1.18
N ASN A 98 -3.69 16.14 1.55
CA ASN A 98 -2.51 16.99 1.37
C ASN A 98 -1.93 17.00 -0.05
N LYS A 99 -2.33 16.07 -0.93
CA LYS A 99 -1.96 16.00 -2.36
C LYS A 99 -0.49 16.32 -2.64
N LYS A 100 0.43 15.79 -1.84
CA LYS A 100 1.86 15.96 -2.08
C LYS A 100 2.33 15.08 -3.23
N ASN A 101 3.44 15.44 -3.88
CA ASN A 101 3.90 14.84 -5.13
C ASN A 101 4.09 13.33 -5.06
N ILE A 102 4.70 12.82 -4.01
CA ILE A 102 4.89 11.38 -3.79
C ILE A 102 4.58 11.05 -2.33
N VAL A 103 3.67 10.14 -2.11
CA VAL A 103 3.31 9.63 -0.78
C VAL A 103 3.93 8.26 -0.59
N VAL A 104 4.50 8.01 0.59
CA VAL A 104 5.09 6.72 0.94
C VAL A 104 4.33 6.11 2.12
N LEU A 105 3.80 4.92 1.93
CA LEU A 105 3.15 4.10 2.96
C LEU A 105 4.11 3.02 3.43
N ASP A 106 4.81 3.28 4.55
CA ASP A 106 5.78 2.36 5.11
C ASP A 106 5.11 1.33 6.02
N TYR A 107 5.10 0.06 5.61
CA TYR A 107 4.44 -1.06 6.31
C TYR A 107 3.04 -0.69 6.83
N PHE A 108 2.32 0.03 5.99
CA PHE A 108 1.00 0.56 6.36
C PHE A 108 -0.03 -0.54 6.62
N ASP A 109 0.12 -1.68 5.97
CA ASP A 109 -0.72 -2.86 6.14
C ASP A 109 -0.64 -3.48 7.52
N LYS A 110 0.49 -3.33 8.23
CA LYS A 110 0.67 -3.89 9.58
C LYS A 110 -0.26 -3.22 10.59
N GLY A 111 -1.02 -4.04 11.32
CA GLY A 111 -1.97 -3.55 12.35
C GLY A 111 -3.30 -3.03 11.82
N LEU A 112 -3.54 -3.07 10.50
CA LEU A 112 -4.86 -2.86 9.93
C LEU A 112 -5.63 -4.18 9.83
N SER A 113 -6.92 -4.15 10.19
CA SER A 113 -7.81 -5.28 9.92
C SER A 113 -8.02 -5.46 8.41
N TYR A 114 -8.38 -6.69 8.00
CA TYR A 114 -8.69 -6.98 6.59
C TYR A 114 -9.75 -6.01 6.01
N LYS A 115 -10.77 -5.68 6.80
CA LYS A 115 -11.82 -4.74 6.42
C LYS A 115 -11.27 -3.37 6.04
N TYR A 116 -10.36 -2.83 6.85
CA TYR A 116 -9.74 -1.54 6.56
C TYR A 116 -8.74 -1.60 5.40
N LYS A 117 -7.94 -2.67 5.31
CA LYS A 117 -7.07 -2.89 4.14
C LYS A 117 -7.89 -2.82 2.85
N LYS A 118 -9.00 -3.56 2.78
CA LYS A 118 -9.89 -3.59 1.61
C LYS A 118 -10.48 -2.22 1.27
N ARG A 119 -10.92 -1.45 2.27
CA ARG A 119 -11.50 -0.10 2.04
C ARG A 119 -10.46 0.87 1.51
N ILE A 120 -9.29 0.89 2.14
CA ILE A 120 -8.17 1.73 1.69
C ILE A 120 -7.78 1.37 0.26
N THR A 121 -7.66 0.08 -0.04
CA THR A 121 -7.36 -0.40 -1.40
C THR A 121 -8.40 0.08 -2.41
N ASN A 122 -9.69 -0.07 -2.09
CA ASN A 122 -10.76 0.38 -2.96
C ASN A 122 -10.73 1.89 -3.16
N TYR A 123 -10.53 2.65 -2.08
CA TYR A 123 -10.43 4.11 -2.15
C TYR A 123 -9.27 4.54 -3.05
N ILE A 124 -8.09 3.97 -2.84
CA ILE A 124 -6.90 4.28 -3.65
C ILE A 124 -7.19 4.00 -5.13
N LYS A 125 -7.70 2.82 -5.44
CA LYS A 125 -7.96 2.41 -6.84
C LYS A 125 -9.02 3.27 -7.55
N SER A 126 -10.01 3.76 -6.82
CA SER A 126 -11.14 4.47 -7.44
C SER A 126 -11.00 5.99 -7.45
N LYS A 127 -10.19 6.56 -6.55
CA LYS A 127 -10.22 8.01 -6.28
C LYS A 127 -8.86 8.67 -6.13
N TYR A 128 -7.80 7.89 -5.87
CA TYR A 128 -6.48 8.48 -5.70
C TYR A 128 -5.77 8.63 -7.04
N SER A 129 -5.32 9.84 -7.36
CA SER A 129 -4.68 10.17 -8.64
C SER A 129 -3.21 10.60 -8.52
N GLY A 130 -2.62 10.49 -7.32
CA GLY A 130 -1.24 10.85 -7.06
C GLY A 130 -0.27 9.68 -7.21
N SER A 131 1.03 9.96 -7.11
CA SER A 131 2.06 8.91 -7.01
C SER A 131 2.13 8.36 -5.59
N LEU A 132 2.12 7.03 -5.48
CA LEU A 132 2.11 6.32 -4.21
C LEU A 132 3.18 5.23 -4.21
N ILE A 133 4.01 5.21 -3.18
CA ILE A 133 4.94 4.12 -2.88
C ILE A 133 4.38 3.35 -1.69
N VAL A 134 4.26 2.04 -1.84
CA VAL A 134 3.78 1.17 -0.76
C VAL A 134 4.87 0.17 -0.41
N ILE A 135 5.47 0.30 0.76
CA ILE A 135 6.48 -0.63 1.27
C ILE A 135 5.78 -1.70 2.09
N SER A 136 5.96 -2.95 1.72
CA SER A 136 5.43 -4.11 2.46
C SER A 136 6.14 -5.40 2.05
N ASN A 137 6.19 -6.37 2.98
CA ASN A 137 6.58 -7.75 2.67
C ASN A 137 5.36 -8.66 2.43
N ASP A 138 4.15 -8.10 2.36
CA ASP A 138 2.93 -8.82 2.00
C ASP A 138 2.65 -8.63 0.50
N LEU A 139 3.08 -9.60 -0.32
CA LEU A 139 2.85 -9.56 -1.77
C LEU A 139 1.37 -9.56 -2.15
N VAL A 140 0.48 -10.16 -1.33
CA VAL A 140 -0.96 -10.14 -1.60
C VAL A 140 -1.51 -8.72 -1.43
N PHE A 141 -1.07 -8.04 -0.37
CA PHE A 141 -1.43 -6.64 -0.16
C PHE A 141 -0.88 -5.74 -1.26
N LEU A 142 0.42 -5.86 -1.59
CA LEU A 142 1.02 -5.10 -2.68
C LEU A 142 0.30 -5.35 -4.02
N ASN A 143 0.03 -6.62 -4.37
CA ASN A 143 -0.71 -6.96 -5.60
C ASN A 143 -2.12 -6.39 -5.63
N SER A 144 -2.74 -6.22 -4.46
CA SER A 144 -4.07 -5.62 -4.37
C SER A 144 -4.08 -4.13 -4.69
N LEU A 145 -2.94 -3.45 -4.62
CA LEU A 145 -2.81 -1.99 -4.77
C LEU A 145 -1.99 -1.56 -5.97
N CYS A 146 -0.89 -2.26 -6.23
CA CYS A 146 0.19 -1.76 -7.06
C CYS A 146 0.18 -2.40 -8.45
N ASN A 147 0.46 -1.60 -9.47
CA ASN A 147 0.63 -2.08 -10.85
C ASN A 147 2.09 -2.38 -11.16
N TYR A 148 3.01 -1.83 -10.39
CA TYR A 148 4.45 -1.93 -10.55
C TYR A 148 5.09 -2.39 -9.24
N LEU A 149 6.14 -3.21 -9.34
CA LEU A 149 6.82 -3.76 -8.17
C LEU A 149 8.33 -3.59 -8.30
N ILE A 150 8.93 -3.11 -7.22
CA ILE A 150 10.37 -3.14 -7.01
C ILE A 150 10.66 -4.11 -5.88
N VAL A 151 11.61 -5.00 -6.07
CA VAL A 151 12.09 -5.91 -5.03
C VAL A 151 13.54 -5.56 -4.72
N PHE A 152 13.78 -5.21 -3.48
CA PHE A 152 15.12 -5.06 -2.95
C PHE A 152 15.55 -6.31 -2.17
N LYS A 153 16.82 -6.61 -2.23
CA LYS A 153 17.48 -7.59 -1.40
C LYS A 153 18.93 -7.19 -1.20
N ASP A 154 19.36 -7.12 0.06
CA ASP A 154 20.73 -6.77 0.43
C ASP A 154 21.21 -5.45 -0.24
N GLY A 155 20.34 -4.44 -0.28
CA GLY A 155 20.59 -3.12 -0.89
C GLY A 155 20.55 -3.09 -2.41
N ASN A 156 20.31 -4.20 -3.10
CA ASN A 156 20.28 -4.27 -4.55
C ASN A 156 18.86 -4.45 -5.09
N ILE A 157 18.58 -3.85 -6.26
CA ILE A 157 17.33 -4.07 -6.98
C ILE A 157 17.40 -5.43 -7.67
N MET A 158 16.57 -6.37 -7.23
CA MET A 158 16.46 -7.72 -7.80
C MET A 158 15.35 -7.83 -8.84
N PHE A 159 14.39 -6.90 -8.80
CA PHE A 159 13.27 -6.85 -9.72
C PHE A 159 12.74 -5.41 -9.81
N ASN A 160 12.37 -4.97 -11.00
CA ASN A 160 11.82 -3.65 -11.26
C ASN A 160 10.98 -3.69 -12.54
N ASP A 161 9.70 -4.10 -12.42
CA ASP A 161 8.83 -4.31 -13.57
C ASP A 161 7.35 -4.28 -13.16
N GLU A 162 6.45 -4.50 -14.12
CA GLU A 162 5.02 -4.72 -13.86
C GLU A 162 4.81 -5.85 -12.84
N PHE A 163 3.84 -5.64 -11.94
CA PHE A 163 3.67 -6.51 -10.78
C PHE A 163 3.54 -8.00 -11.14
N ASN A 164 2.75 -8.31 -12.16
CA ASN A 164 2.49 -9.71 -12.50
C ASN A 164 3.72 -10.48 -13.00
N ASN A 165 4.75 -9.76 -13.49
CA ASN A 165 5.98 -10.38 -13.99
C ASN A 165 6.82 -11.01 -12.88
N ILE A 166 6.66 -10.55 -11.61
CA ILE A 166 7.36 -11.16 -10.47
C ILE A 166 7.01 -12.65 -10.30
N TYR A 167 5.77 -13.02 -10.61
CA TYR A 167 5.31 -14.40 -10.46
C TYR A 167 5.97 -15.39 -11.45
N LYS A 168 6.47 -14.87 -12.57
CA LYS A 168 7.22 -15.61 -13.58
C LYS A 168 8.74 -15.51 -13.37
N SER A 169 9.20 -14.59 -12.53
CA SER A 169 10.63 -14.34 -12.31
C SER A 169 11.30 -15.44 -11.49
N ARG A 170 12.63 -15.44 -11.48
CA ARG A 170 13.45 -16.34 -10.63
C ARG A 170 13.87 -15.69 -9.31
N VAL A 171 13.32 -14.54 -8.98
CA VAL A 171 13.66 -13.82 -7.75
C VAL A 171 13.23 -14.62 -6.54
N LYS A 172 14.13 -14.77 -5.59
CA LYS A 172 13.90 -15.54 -4.36
C LYS A 172 13.31 -14.63 -3.28
N ILE A 173 12.00 -14.60 -3.18
CA ILE A 173 11.23 -13.92 -2.15
C ILE A 173 10.18 -14.85 -1.57
N GLU A 174 9.51 -14.43 -0.50
CA GLU A 174 8.39 -15.20 0.05
C GLU A 174 7.13 -15.02 -0.80
N TYR A 175 6.85 -16.01 -1.63
CA TYR A 175 5.65 -16.02 -2.47
C TYR A 175 4.42 -16.50 -1.70
N PRO A 176 3.22 -15.95 -1.96
CA PRO A 176 1.97 -16.50 -1.45
C PRO A 176 1.81 -18.00 -1.78
N PRO A 177 1.17 -18.81 -0.91
CA PRO A 177 0.99 -20.24 -1.14
C PRO A 177 0.35 -20.58 -2.48
N ILE A 178 -0.63 -19.79 -2.91
CA ILE A 178 -1.29 -19.93 -4.21
C ILE A 178 -0.30 -19.80 -5.39
N ILE A 179 0.63 -18.86 -5.32
CA ILE A 179 1.66 -18.67 -6.35
C ILE A 179 2.69 -19.82 -6.32
N LYS A 180 3.08 -20.31 -5.12
CA LYS A 180 3.94 -21.49 -5.00
C LYS A 180 3.29 -22.71 -5.64
N PHE A 181 1.98 -22.91 -5.40
CA PHE A 181 1.21 -23.98 -6.04
C PHE A 181 1.19 -23.84 -7.57
N ILE A 182 0.85 -22.67 -8.11
CA ILE A 182 0.80 -22.41 -9.56
C ILE A 182 2.17 -22.68 -10.20
N ARG A 183 3.26 -22.23 -9.57
CA ARG A 183 4.62 -22.49 -10.05
C ARG A 183 4.93 -24.00 -10.11
N LEU A 184 4.59 -24.72 -9.04
CA LEU A 184 4.80 -26.17 -8.99
C LEU A 184 3.98 -26.89 -10.06
N ALA A 185 2.71 -26.53 -10.22
CA ALA A 185 1.84 -27.10 -11.24
C ALA A 185 2.36 -26.81 -12.66
N ASN A 186 2.78 -25.57 -12.94
CA ASN A 186 3.32 -25.18 -14.24
C ASN A 186 4.67 -25.86 -14.55
N ASN A 187 5.50 -26.12 -13.54
CA ASN A 187 6.71 -26.91 -13.70
C ASN A 187 6.41 -28.38 -14.08
N ASN A 188 5.20 -28.87 -13.76
CA ASN A 188 4.69 -30.17 -14.15
C ASN A 188 3.75 -30.09 -15.37
N ASN A 189 3.97 -29.11 -16.25
CA ASN A 189 3.24 -28.89 -17.51
C ASN A 189 1.77 -28.48 -17.39
N ALA A 190 1.28 -28.09 -16.21
CA ALA A 190 0.02 -27.36 -16.10
C ALA A 190 0.19 -25.97 -16.69
N LYS A 191 -0.80 -25.45 -17.39
CA LYS A 191 -0.77 -24.11 -18.01
C LYS A 191 -1.63 -23.13 -17.24
N LEU A 192 -1.44 -23.06 -15.90
CA LEU A 192 -2.23 -22.19 -15.03
C LEU A 192 -1.74 -20.75 -15.10
N SER A 193 -2.70 -19.82 -15.14
CA SER A 193 -2.42 -18.39 -15.09
C SER A 193 -2.03 -17.95 -13.68
N TYR A 194 -1.07 -17.03 -13.56
CA TYR A 194 -0.66 -16.51 -12.26
C TYR A 194 -1.73 -15.56 -11.69
N THR A 195 -2.28 -15.94 -10.55
CA THR A 195 -3.27 -15.15 -9.81
C THR A 195 -3.13 -15.35 -8.30
N VAL A 196 -3.52 -14.36 -7.52
CA VAL A 196 -3.66 -14.48 -6.06
C VAL A 196 -5.13 -14.66 -5.64
N ASP A 197 -6.06 -14.72 -6.59
CA ASP A 197 -7.48 -14.95 -6.37
C ASP A 197 -7.80 -16.45 -6.50
N ASN A 198 -8.27 -17.05 -5.40
CA ASN A 198 -8.64 -18.47 -5.37
C ASN A 198 -9.77 -18.82 -6.34
N LYS A 199 -10.71 -17.89 -6.60
CA LYS A 199 -11.82 -18.16 -7.52
C LYS A 199 -11.33 -18.20 -8.97
N GLU A 200 -10.43 -17.30 -9.33
CA GLU A 200 -9.82 -17.31 -10.66
C GLU A 200 -8.96 -18.54 -10.87
N LEU A 201 -8.17 -18.95 -9.86
CA LEU A 201 -7.40 -20.19 -9.94
C LEU A 201 -8.30 -21.41 -10.15
N LEU A 202 -9.40 -21.52 -9.39
CA LEU A 202 -10.33 -22.66 -9.56
C LEU A 202 -10.93 -22.69 -10.97
N LYS A 203 -11.33 -21.56 -11.52
CA LYS A 203 -11.83 -21.49 -12.92
C LYS A 203 -10.78 -21.97 -13.91
N ASP A 204 -9.52 -21.59 -13.70
CA ASP A 204 -8.42 -21.97 -14.60
C ASP A 204 -8.12 -23.47 -14.51
N ILE A 205 -8.12 -24.04 -13.31
CA ILE A 205 -7.99 -25.49 -13.11
C ILE A 205 -9.12 -26.24 -13.84
N TYR A 206 -10.38 -25.83 -13.67
CA TYR A 206 -11.51 -26.46 -14.36
C TYR A 206 -11.39 -26.41 -15.90
N ARG A 207 -10.80 -25.33 -16.44
CA ARG A 207 -10.55 -25.22 -17.88
C ARG A 207 -9.40 -26.12 -18.36
N SER A 208 -8.40 -26.34 -17.51
CA SER A 208 -7.22 -27.13 -17.87
C SER A 208 -7.43 -28.65 -17.81
N VAL A 209 -8.49 -29.11 -17.14
CA VAL A 209 -8.85 -30.54 -16.99
C VAL A 209 -9.85 -31.01 -18.05
N ARG A 210 -10.40 -30.08 -18.82
CA ARG A 210 -11.26 -30.37 -19.99
C ARG A 210 -10.43 -30.45 -21.27
#